data_c3d2d568d35bd312d1e31b4860bbb8d5
#
_entry.id   c3d2d568d35bd312d1e31b4860bbb8d5
#
_cell.length_a   1.000
_cell.length_b   1.000
_cell.length_c   1.000
_cell.angle_alpha   90.00
_cell.angle_beta   90.00
_cell.angle_gamma   90.00
#
_symmetry.space_group_name_H-M   'P 1'
#
loop_
_entity.id
_entity.type
_entity.pdbx_description
1 polymer ?
#
loop_
_entity_poly.entity_id
_entity_poly.type
_entity_poly.pdbx_seq_one_letter_code
_entity_poly.pdbx_strand_id
1 'polypeptide(L)'
;PMLLATSHIHHAFKRLKKRSQFGIIIESAEPREPHHFSLLFGYGASAINPYLVNEIITYQSKKAIITESPEKAISNYNKAIAKGIIKVMNKIGISTLHSYRGAQINEALGLSKKLIDKFFCNTPTRIEGIGLYEIEKEINKRHSKAYIHESKLGLPLEIGGDYRWRRDGEAHVVNPSTIATLQQAVRQNK
;
A
#
# COMPACT_ATOMS: atom_id res chain seq x y z
N PRO A 1 1.74 5.88 5.73
CA PRO A 1 1.21 7.08 6.41
C PRO A 1 -0.24 7.37 6.06
N MET A 2 -0.65 7.23 4.79
CA MET A 2 -2.00 7.59 4.34
C MET A 2 -3.10 6.79 5.03
N LEU A 3 -2.93 5.47 5.18
CA LEU A 3 -3.89 4.62 5.90
C LEU A 3 -4.08 5.07 7.36
N LEU A 4 -2.99 5.41 8.05
CA LEU A 4 -3.02 5.92 9.43
C LEU A 4 -3.81 7.24 9.51
N ALA A 5 -3.57 8.18 8.59
CA ALA A 5 -4.29 9.44 8.52
C ALA A 5 -5.78 9.22 8.24
N THR A 6 -6.12 8.35 7.28
CA THR A 6 -7.50 8.01 6.92
C THR A 6 -8.26 7.46 8.12
N SER A 7 -7.70 6.47 8.78
CA SER A 7 -8.32 5.85 9.96
C SER A 7 -8.46 6.84 11.11
N HIS A 8 -7.42 7.65 11.34
CA HIS A 8 -7.49 8.68 12.38
C HIS A 8 -8.65 9.67 12.16
N ILE A 9 -8.77 10.19 10.94
CA ILE A 9 -9.85 11.14 10.57
C ILE A 9 -11.21 10.46 10.70
N HIS A 10 -11.35 9.21 10.18
CA HIS A 10 -12.57 8.44 10.32
C HIS A 10 -13.02 8.31 11.77
N HIS A 11 -12.12 7.91 12.66
CA HIS A 11 -12.42 7.76 14.08
C HIS A 11 -12.62 9.10 14.81
N ALA A 12 -11.91 10.15 14.41
CA ALA A 12 -12.13 11.49 14.97
C ALA A 12 -13.56 11.98 14.69
N PHE A 13 -14.03 11.85 13.43
CA PHE A 13 -15.40 12.23 13.09
C PHE A 13 -16.46 11.31 13.71
N LYS A 14 -16.15 10.02 13.95
CA LYS A 14 -17.02 9.14 14.73
C LYS A 14 -17.20 9.65 16.17
N ARG A 15 -16.10 10.00 16.84
CA ARG A 15 -16.15 10.56 18.22
C ARG A 15 -16.94 11.87 18.28
N LEU A 16 -16.83 12.70 17.24
CA LEU A 16 -17.60 13.95 17.12
C LEU A 16 -19.05 13.75 16.67
N LYS A 17 -19.49 12.48 16.42
CA LYS A 17 -20.82 12.13 15.88
C LYS A 17 -21.15 12.82 14.55
N LYS A 18 -20.14 13.15 13.77
CA LYS A 18 -20.26 13.85 12.47
C LYS A 18 -19.86 12.98 11.27
N ARG A 19 -19.46 11.73 11.47
CA ARG A 19 -18.91 10.88 10.41
C ARG A 19 -19.86 10.67 9.22
N SER A 20 -21.15 10.62 9.45
CA SER A 20 -22.17 10.45 8.40
C SER A 20 -22.41 11.72 7.57
N GLN A 21 -21.94 12.87 8.02
CA GLN A 21 -22.12 14.15 7.33
C GLN A 21 -21.04 14.44 6.28
N PHE A 22 -19.97 13.64 6.24
CA PHE A 22 -18.79 13.89 5.39
C PHE A 22 -18.39 12.67 4.60
N GLY A 23 -17.99 12.89 3.33
CA GLY A 23 -17.17 11.97 2.56
C GLY A 23 -15.68 12.21 2.86
N ILE A 24 -14.88 11.14 2.91
CA ILE A 24 -13.42 11.22 3.01
C ILE A 24 -12.86 10.93 1.63
N ILE A 25 -12.29 11.94 0.98
CA ILE A 25 -11.59 11.80 -0.30
C ILE A 25 -10.10 11.77 -0.01
N ILE A 26 -9.42 10.78 -0.56
CA ILE A 26 -7.98 10.61 -0.42
C ILE A 26 -7.30 10.94 -1.73
N GLU A 27 -6.36 11.87 -1.68
CA GLU A 27 -5.44 12.14 -2.77
C GLU A 27 -4.02 11.82 -2.31
N SER A 28 -3.38 10.83 -2.94
CA SER A 28 -2.10 10.33 -2.47
C SER A 28 -1.31 9.61 -3.56
N ALA A 29 0.02 9.63 -3.41
CA ALA A 29 0.95 8.84 -4.20
C ALA A 29 1.07 7.37 -3.74
N GLU A 30 0.56 7.02 -2.54
CA GLU A 30 0.78 5.70 -1.95
C GLU A 30 -0.08 4.58 -2.57
N PRO A 31 -1.39 4.77 -2.89
CA PRO A 31 -2.20 3.70 -3.45
C PRO A 31 -1.77 3.33 -4.86
N ARG A 32 -1.42 2.04 -5.09
CA ARG A 32 -0.93 1.54 -6.38
C ARG A 32 -1.63 0.26 -6.83
N GLU A 33 -2.03 -0.59 -5.90
CA GLU A 33 -2.58 -1.92 -6.16
C GLU A 33 -3.86 -2.19 -5.34
N PRO A 34 -4.69 -3.18 -5.73
CA PRO A 34 -6.00 -3.41 -5.12
C PRO A 34 -6.00 -3.51 -3.59
N HIS A 35 -4.94 -4.06 -3.00
CA HIS A 35 -4.84 -4.17 -1.54
C HIS A 35 -4.80 -2.80 -0.85
N HIS A 36 -4.03 -1.85 -1.40
CA HIS A 36 -3.97 -0.49 -0.86
C HIS A 36 -5.34 0.20 -0.88
N PHE A 37 -6.07 0.06 -1.99
CA PHE A 37 -7.43 0.62 -2.11
C PHE A 37 -8.41 -0.06 -1.17
N SER A 38 -8.35 -1.38 -1.06
CA SER A 38 -9.22 -2.15 -0.16
C SER A 38 -9.01 -1.73 1.29
N LEU A 39 -7.78 -1.55 1.73
CA LEU A 39 -7.49 -1.05 3.08
C LEU A 39 -8.05 0.36 3.30
N LEU A 40 -7.83 1.28 2.38
CA LEU A 40 -8.31 2.65 2.51
C LEU A 40 -9.86 2.72 2.57
N PHE A 41 -10.57 1.96 1.74
CA PHE A 41 -12.03 1.84 1.84
C PHE A 41 -12.44 1.17 3.14
N GLY A 42 -11.78 0.09 3.55
CA GLY A 42 -12.03 -0.60 4.81
C GLY A 42 -11.88 0.28 6.03
N TYR A 43 -11.05 1.30 5.97
CA TYR A 43 -10.86 2.31 7.03
C TYR A 43 -11.57 3.63 6.78
N GLY A 44 -12.50 3.68 5.82
CA GLY A 44 -13.48 4.75 5.74
C GLY A 44 -13.35 5.73 4.59
N ALA A 45 -12.42 5.52 3.64
CA ALA A 45 -12.38 6.33 2.43
C ALA A 45 -13.69 6.24 1.63
N SER A 46 -14.11 7.36 1.05
CA SER A 46 -15.26 7.43 0.14
C SER A 46 -14.84 7.46 -1.32
N ALA A 47 -13.71 8.09 -1.61
CA ALA A 47 -13.08 8.13 -2.91
C ALA A 47 -11.55 8.20 -2.75
N ILE A 48 -10.82 7.73 -3.78
CA ILE A 48 -9.35 7.70 -3.79
C ILE A 48 -8.86 8.17 -5.15
N ASN A 49 -8.01 9.20 -5.15
CA ASN A 49 -7.27 9.66 -6.31
C ASN A 49 -5.80 9.27 -6.21
N PRO A 50 -5.34 8.22 -6.93
CA PRO A 50 -3.94 7.80 -6.97
C PRO A 50 -3.16 8.65 -7.99
N TYR A 51 -2.98 9.94 -7.73
CA TYR A 51 -2.48 10.90 -8.72
C TYR A 51 -1.13 10.48 -9.33
N LEU A 52 -0.20 9.97 -8.53
CA LEU A 52 1.11 9.54 -9.03
C LEU A 52 1.01 8.36 -10.01
N VAL A 53 0.12 7.41 -9.77
CA VAL A 53 -0.11 6.30 -10.72
C VAL A 53 -0.63 6.83 -12.05
N ASN A 54 -1.58 7.77 -12.03
CA ASN A 54 -2.13 8.38 -13.23
C ASN A 54 -1.04 9.13 -14.01
N GLU A 55 -0.16 9.86 -13.32
CA GLU A 55 0.98 10.54 -13.92
C GLU A 55 2.00 9.57 -14.53
N ILE A 56 2.33 8.50 -13.83
CA ILE A 56 3.25 7.46 -14.33
C ILE A 56 2.69 6.80 -15.58
N ILE A 57 1.41 6.41 -15.58
CA ILE A 57 0.75 5.80 -16.75
C ILE A 57 0.78 6.77 -17.93
N THR A 58 0.44 8.04 -17.69
CA THR A 58 0.47 9.08 -18.72
C THR A 58 1.87 9.27 -19.29
N TYR A 59 2.89 9.32 -18.44
CA TYR A 59 4.28 9.44 -18.86
C TYR A 59 4.72 8.23 -19.71
N GLN A 60 4.43 7.01 -19.27
CA GLN A 60 4.81 5.79 -19.98
C GLN A 60 4.09 5.65 -21.32
N SER A 61 2.83 6.06 -21.43
CA SER A 61 2.11 6.11 -22.70
C SER A 61 2.73 7.14 -23.66
N LYS A 62 3.08 8.34 -23.19
CA LYS A 62 3.77 9.35 -23.98
C LYS A 62 5.16 8.91 -24.46
N LYS A 63 5.83 8.02 -23.73
CA LYS A 63 7.12 7.42 -24.10
C LYS A 63 6.98 6.15 -24.95
N ALA A 64 5.76 5.78 -25.37
CA ALA A 64 5.46 4.57 -26.11
C ALA A 64 5.93 3.26 -25.42
N ILE A 65 6.12 3.29 -24.09
CA ILE A 65 6.36 2.08 -23.28
C ILE A 65 5.04 1.31 -23.12
N ILE A 66 3.92 2.04 -22.97
CA ILE A 66 2.56 1.51 -23.05
C ILE A 66 2.00 1.91 -24.42
N THR A 67 1.43 0.95 -25.14
CA THR A 67 0.92 1.12 -26.51
C THR A 67 -0.41 1.86 -26.57
N GLU A 68 -1.20 1.79 -25.49
CA GLU A 68 -2.50 2.46 -25.41
C GLU A 68 -2.36 3.96 -25.14
N SER A 69 -3.41 4.72 -25.49
CA SER A 69 -3.50 6.13 -25.09
C SER A 69 -3.55 6.27 -23.56
N PRO A 70 -3.11 7.40 -23.00
CA PRO A 70 -3.13 7.64 -21.56
C PRO A 70 -4.51 7.39 -20.93
N GLU A 71 -5.59 7.87 -21.58
CA GLU A 71 -6.96 7.75 -21.10
C GLU A 71 -7.40 6.28 -21.06
N LYS A 72 -7.04 5.52 -22.11
CA LYS A 72 -7.35 4.10 -22.20
C LYS A 72 -6.59 3.30 -21.16
N ALA A 73 -5.31 3.58 -20.99
CA ALA A 73 -4.46 2.92 -20.00
C ALA A 73 -4.93 3.19 -18.56
N ILE A 74 -5.28 4.44 -18.22
CA ILE A 74 -5.88 4.80 -16.92
C ILE A 74 -7.22 4.09 -16.72
N SER A 75 -8.08 4.05 -17.76
CA SER A 75 -9.35 3.31 -17.69
C SER A 75 -9.13 1.81 -17.41
N ASN A 76 -8.15 1.21 -18.07
CA ASN A 76 -7.81 -0.20 -17.84
C ASN A 76 -7.28 -0.43 -16.41
N TYR A 77 -6.43 0.46 -15.91
CA TYR A 77 -5.96 0.43 -14.53
C TYR A 77 -7.14 0.51 -13.54
N ASN A 78 -8.02 1.48 -13.70
CA ASN A 78 -9.18 1.65 -12.83
C ASN A 78 -10.10 0.41 -12.84
N LYS A 79 -10.31 -0.21 -14.01
CA LYS A 79 -11.06 -1.47 -14.12
C LYS A 79 -10.35 -2.62 -13.39
N ALA A 80 -9.04 -2.72 -13.47
CA ALA A 80 -8.26 -3.74 -12.77
C ALA A 80 -8.35 -3.55 -11.24
N ILE A 81 -8.22 -2.32 -10.76
CA ILE A 81 -8.40 -2.00 -9.33
C ILE A 81 -9.81 -2.36 -8.86
N ALA A 82 -10.85 -1.94 -9.60
CA ALA A 82 -12.24 -2.26 -9.25
C ALA A 82 -12.48 -3.78 -9.16
N LYS A 83 -12.01 -4.54 -10.15
CA LYS A 83 -12.07 -6.02 -10.12
C LYS A 83 -11.34 -6.60 -8.92
N GLY A 84 -10.18 -6.05 -8.58
CA GLY A 84 -9.41 -6.46 -7.41
C GLY A 84 -10.15 -6.22 -6.10
N ILE A 85 -10.77 -5.05 -5.92
CA ILE A 85 -11.58 -4.73 -4.74
C ILE A 85 -12.78 -5.68 -4.63
N ILE A 86 -13.51 -5.90 -5.73
CA ILE A 86 -14.63 -6.85 -5.76
C ILE A 86 -14.17 -8.26 -5.35
N LYS A 87 -12.99 -8.68 -5.78
CA LYS A 87 -12.42 -9.97 -5.41
C LYS A 87 -12.13 -10.08 -3.90
N VAL A 88 -11.63 -9.01 -3.29
CA VAL A 88 -11.43 -8.92 -1.84
C VAL A 88 -12.76 -9.01 -1.12
N MET A 89 -13.74 -8.21 -1.54
CA MET A 89 -15.09 -8.20 -0.95
C MET A 89 -15.77 -9.57 -1.04
N ASN A 90 -15.66 -10.24 -2.19
CA ASN A 90 -16.19 -11.59 -2.39
C ASN A 90 -15.59 -12.60 -1.41
N LYS A 91 -14.28 -12.54 -1.18
CA LYS A 91 -13.62 -13.44 -0.22
C LYS A 91 -14.02 -13.19 1.23
N ILE A 92 -14.36 -11.95 1.56
CA ILE A 92 -14.84 -11.55 2.89
C ILE A 92 -16.34 -11.80 3.04
N GLY A 93 -17.07 -11.98 1.93
CA GLY A 93 -18.53 -12.20 1.93
C GLY A 93 -19.34 -10.91 2.02
N ILE A 94 -18.78 -9.77 1.64
CA ILE A 94 -19.48 -8.47 1.62
C ILE A 94 -19.88 -8.12 0.19
N SER A 95 -21.16 -7.94 -0.08
CA SER A 95 -21.71 -7.75 -1.42
C SER A 95 -21.69 -6.29 -1.91
N THR A 96 -21.66 -5.30 -1.00
CA THR A 96 -21.73 -3.89 -1.37
C THR A 96 -20.55 -3.09 -0.82
N LEU A 97 -20.00 -2.16 -1.62
CA LEU A 97 -18.92 -1.29 -1.17
C LEU A 97 -19.35 -0.41 0.02
N HIS A 98 -20.63 -0.04 0.07
CA HIS A 98 -21.16 0.74 1.18
C HIS A 98 -21.03 0.01 2.52
N SER A 99 -21.31 -1.28 2.55
CA SER A 99 -21.15 -2.12 3.75
C SER A 99 -19.68 -2.42 4.06
N TYR A 100 -18.83 -2.48 3.05
CA TYR A 100 -17.40 -2.68 3.22
C TYR A 100 -16.68 -1.45 3.78
N ARG A 101 -17.16 -0.26 3.43
CA ARG A 101 -16.54 1.01 3.80
C ARG A 101 -16.58 1.24 5.30
N GLY A 102 -15.42 1.30 5.92
CA GLY A 102 -15.27 1.45 7.37
C GLY A 102 -15.54 0.17 8.17
N ALA A 103 -15.69 -0.98 7.53
CA ALA A 103 -15.92 -2.26 8.21
C ALA A 103 -14.68 -2.76 8.96
N GLN A 104 -13.47 -2.34 8.55
CA GLN A 104 -12.20 -2.65 9.24
C GLN A 104 -11.93 -4.16 9.38
N ILE A 105 -12.34 -4.97 8.41
CA ILE A 105 -12.18 -6.43 8.42
C ILE A 105 -10.76 -6.78 8.00
N ASN A 106 -9.81 -6.42 8.84
CA ASN A 106 -8.38 -6.66 8.64
C ASN A 106 -7.73 -6.96 9.99
N GLU A 107 -6.58 -7.60 9.97
CA GLU A 107 -5.73 -7.81 11.14
C GLU A 107 -4.47 -6.95 10.99
N ALA A 108 -4.05 -6.30 12.07
CA ALA A 108 -2.80 -5.57 12.10
C ALA A 108 -1.68 -6.48 12.55
N LEU A 109 -0.57 -6.46 11.83
CA LEU A 109 0.64 -7.20 12.15
C LEU A 109 1.81 -6.23 12.30
N GLY A 110 2.56 -6.37 13.38
CA GLY A 110 3.76 -5.57 13.61
C GLY A 110 3.50 -4.11 14.02
N LEU A 111 2.30 -3.78 14.50
CA LEU A 111 1.98 -2.48 15.09
C LEU A 111 1.71 -2.61 16.58
N SER A 112 2.18 -1.66 17.38
CA SER A 112 1.96 -1.66 18.82
C SER A 112 0.47 -1.53 19.14
N LYS A 113 0.02 -2.23 20.17
CA LYS A 113 -1.37 -2.16 20.63
C LYS A 113 -1.81 -0.72 20.94
N LYS A 114 -0.92 0.07 21.55
CA LYS A 114 -1.17 1.49 21.85
C LYS A 114 -1.50 2.32 20.60
N LEU A 115 -0.81 2.02 19.48
CA LEU A 115 -1.08 2.68 18.19
C LEU A 115 -2.43 2.23 17.63
N ILE A 116 -2.73 0.93 17.70
CA ILE A 116 -3.97 0.35 17.21
C ILE A 116 -5.17 0.88 17.96
N ASP A 117 -5.14 0.88 19.28
CA ASP A 117 -6.24 1.36 20.13
C ASP A 117 -6.56 2.83 19.85
N LYS A 118 -5.55 3.62 19.50
CA LYS A 118 -5.72 5.06 19.22
C LYS A 118 -6.20 5.37 17.80
N PHE A 119 -5.66 4.67 16.79
CA PHE A 119 -5.83 5.03 15.38
C PHE A 119 -6.61 4.00 14.57
N PHE A 120 -6.56 2.74 14.93
CA PHE A 120 -7.21 1.62 14.24
C PHE A 120 -8.18 0.88 15.17
N CYS A 121 -8.99 1.65 15.92
CA CYS A 121 -9.89 1.11 16.95
C CYS A 121 -10.63 -0.14 16.43
N ASN A 122 -10.68 -1.18 17.27
CA ASN A 122 -11.29 -2.48 16.99
C ASN A 122 -10.60 -3.36 15.93
N THR A 123 -9.45 -2.95 15.39
CA THR A 123 -8.65 -3.82 14.55
C THR A 123 -7.91 -4.83 15.42
N PRO A 124 -8.09 -6.15 15.23
CA PRO A 124 -7.36 -7.14 16.01
C PRO A 124 -5.86 -7.12 15.67
N THR A 125 -5.03 -7.39 16.67
CA THR A 125 -3.60 -7.61 16.50
C THR A 125 -3.14 -8.77 17.38
N ARG A 126 -2.38 -9.70 16.81
CA ARG A 126 -1.76 -10.83 17.53
C ARG A 126 -0.26 -10.67 17.65
N ILE A 127 0.33 -9.84 16.78
CA ILE A 127 1.78 -9.59 16.73
C ILE A 127 1.96 -8.09 16.84
N GLU A 128 2.44 -7.67 18.01
CA GLU A 128 2.80 -6.27 18.25
C GLU A 128 4.13 -5.91 17.61
N GLY A 129 4.44 -4.62 17.51
CA GLY A 129 5.68 -4.13 16.91
C GLY A 129 5.83 -2.63 17.07
N ILE A 130 6.04 -1.94 15.93
CA ILE A 130 6.41 -0.53 15.89
C ILE A 130 5.30 0.42 16.35
N GLY A 131 5.72 1.55 16.91
CA GLY A 131 4.86 2.66 17.30
C GLY A 131 4.94 3.85 16.35
N LEU A 132 4.42 5.00 16.79
CA LEU A 132 4.46 6.24 16.00
C LEU A 132 5.88 6.75 15.76
N TYR A 133 6.76 6.59 16.72
CA TYR A 133 8.15 7.04 16.62
C TYR A 133 8.89 6.36 15.45
N GLU A 134 8.75 5.05 15.34
CA GLU A 134 9.38 4.29 14.26
C GLU A 134 8.76 4.63 12.90
N ILE A 135 7.45 4.85 12.85
CA ILE A 135 6.76 5.31 11.62
C ILE A 135 7.26 6.70 11.21
N GLU A 136 7.40 7.62 12.15
CA GLU A 136 7.95 8.96 11.90
C GLU A 136 9.38 8.87 11.37
N LYS A 137 10.23 8.06 12.01
CA LYS A 137 11.61 7.85 11.58
C LYS A 137 11.69 7.32 10.14
N GLU A 138 10.84 6.37 9.78
CA GLU A 138 10.78 5.83 8.42
C GLU A 138 10.28 6.86 7.40
N ILE A 139 9.33 7.71 7.76
CA ILE A 139 8.84 8.80 6.90
C ILE A 139 9.97 9.81 6.68
N ASN A 140 10.64 10.23 7.75
CA ASN A 140 11.74 11.20 7.68
C ASN A 140 12.92 10.65 6.85
N LYS A 141 13.25 9.37 6.99
CA LYS A 141 14.27 8.72 6.16
C LYS A 141 13.92 8.76 4.67
N ARG A 142 12.69 8.44 4.30
CA ARG A 142 12.21 8.52 2.91
C ARG A 142 12.22 9.96 2.39
N HIS A 143 11.75 10.89 3.19
CA HIS A 143 11.76 12.31 2.86
C HIS A 143 13.19 12.82 2.61
N SER A 144 14.11 12.53 3.53
CA SER A 144 15.51 12.93 3.39
C SER A 144 16.18 12.35 2.14
N LYS A 145 15.82 11.10 1.76
CA LYS A 145 16.30 10.51 0.50
C LYS A 145 15.72 11.19 -0.74
N ALA A 146 14.48 11.65 -0.69
CA ALA A 146 13.83 12.30 -1.83
C ALA A 146 14.38 13.72 -2.09
N TYR A 147 14.81 14.43 -1.04
CA TYR A 147 15.33 15.80 -1.12
C TYR A 147 16.85 15.84 -0.90
N ILE A 148 17.57 14.99 -1.60
CA ILE A 148 19.03 15.03 -1.62
C ILE A 148 19.49 16.22 -2.48
N HIS A 149 20.47 16.98 -1.97
CA HIS A 149 21.04 18.16 -2.65
C HIS A 149 21.31 17.93 -4.15
N GLU A 150 21.20 19.00 -4.94
CA GLU A 150 21.33 19.04 -6.41
C GLU A 150 22.59 18.35 -6.97
N SER A 151 23.68 18.27 -6.18
CA SER A 151 24.91 17.57 -6.56
C SER A 151 24.77 16.05 -6.78
N LYS A 152 23.62 15.46 -6.39
CA LYS A 152 23.30 14.04 -6.59
C LYS A 152 22.17 13.80 -7.59
N LEU A 153 21.74 14.83 -8.30
CA LEU A 153 20.85 14.72 -9.44
C LEU A 153 21.49 13.83 -10.50
N GLY A 154 20.86 12.70 -10.82
CA GLY A 154 21.38 11.73 -11.80
C GLY A 154 21.86 10.41 -11.20
N LEU A 155 21.83 10.23 -9.89
CA LEU A 155 22.04 8.90 -9.31
C LEU A 155 20.92 7.95 -9.74
N PRO A 156 21.25 6.71 -10.13
CA PRO A 156 20.24 5.73 -10.47
C PRO A 156 19.33 5.45 -9.25
N LEU A 157 18.07 5.22 -9.51
CA LEU A 157 17.13 4.76 -8.49
C LEU A 157 17.63 3.45 -7.86
N GLU A 158 17.35 3.26 -6.58
CA GLU A 158 17.61 1.98 -5.90
C GLU A 158 16.94 0.84 -6.68
N ILE A 159 17.63 -0.30 -6.79
CA ILE A 159 17.17 -1.47 -7.55
C ILE A 159 15.87 -2.02 -6.98
N GLY A 160 15.62 -1.78 -5.70
CA GLY A 160 14.46 -2.28 -4.96
C GLY A 160 14.59 -3.78 -4.69
N GLY A 161 13.49 -4.50 -4.83
CA GLY A 161 13.47 -5.95 -4.58
C GLY A 161 12.61 -6.35 -3.40
N ASP A 162 11.82 -5.43 -2.83
CA ASP A 162 10.99 -5.68 -1.63
C ASP A 162 10.00 -6.84 -1.83
N TYR A 163 9.36 -6.91 -3.01
CA TYR A 163 8.32 -7.91 -3.29
C TYR A 163 8.86 -9.23 -3.86
N ARG A 164 10.03 -9.20 -4.47
CA ARG A 164 10.73 -10.37 -4.98
C ARG A 164 12.21 -10.08 -5.12
N TRP A 165 13.01 -11.13 -5.01
CA TRP A 165 14.45 -11.02 -5.21
C TRP A 165 14.81 -10.37 -6.54
N ARG A 166 15.77 -9.45 -6.49
CA ARG A 166 16.44 -8.86 -7.65
C ARG A 166 17.95 -8.88 -7.40
N ARG A 167 18.71 -9.07 -8.49
CA ARG A 167 20.17 -8.98 -8.40
C ARG A 167 20.57 -7.60 -7.92
N ASP A 168 21.46 -7.54 -6.95
CA ASP A 168 21.97 -6.30 -6.32
C ASP A 168 20.87 -5.44 -5.63
N GLY A 169 19.68 -6.00 -5.44
CA GLY A 169 18.59 -5.41 -4.67
C GLY A 169 18.58 -5.86 -3.22
N GLU A 170 17.41 -5.75 -2.58
CA GLU A 170 17.23 -6.17 -1.19
C GLU A 170 17.51 -7.66 -0.99
N ALA A 171 18.19 -7.99 0.11
CA ALA A 171 18.54 -9.37 0.44
C ALA A 171 17.31 -10.18 0.89
N HIS A 172 17.12 -11.35 0.28
CA HIS A 172 16.07 -12.29 0.65
C HIS A 172 16.67 -13.61 1.12
N VAL A 173 16.05 -14.22 2.14
CA VAL A 173 16.41 -15.57 2.60
C VAL A 173 16.24 -16.58 1.45
N VAL A 174 15.13 -16.47 0.71
CA VAL A 174 14.89 -17.27 -0.50
C VAL A 174 15.40 -16.49 -1.72
N ASN A 175 16.52 -16.94 -2.26
CA ASN A 175 17.16 -16.36 -3.43
C ASN A 175 17.71 -17.47 -4.36
N PRO A 176 18.14 -17.18 -5.60
CA PRO A 176 18.62 -18.21 -6.51
C PRO A 176 19.76 -19.09 -5.96
N SER A 177 20.66 -18.51 -5.17
CA SER A 177 21.77 -19.24 -4.56
C SER A 177 21.29 -20.24 -3.49
N THR A 178 20.44 -19.78 -2.56
CA THR A 178 19.90 -20.65 -1.49
C THR A 178 19.04 -21.77 -2.07
N ILE A 179 18.25 -21.49 -3.11
CA ILE A 179 17.44 -22.51 -3.80
C ILE A 179 18.36 -23.51 -4.51
N ALA A 180 19.39 -23.06 -5.23
CA ALA A 180 20.32 -23.94 -5.93
C ALA A 180 21.07 -24.86 -4.96
N THR A 181 21.54 -24.29 -3.83
CA THR A 181 22.23 -25.07 -2.79
C THR A 181 21.32 -26.12 -2.17
N LEU A 182 20.08 -25.75 -1.85
CA LEU A 182 19.08 -26.68 -1.30
C LEU A 182 18.78 -27.82 -2.29
N GLN A 183 18.55 -27.48 -3.57
CA GLN A 183 18.27 -28.48 -4.59
C GLN A 183 19.46 -29.43 -4.80
N GLN A 184 20.69 -28.89 -4.74
CA GLN A 184 21.89 -29.70 -4.84
C GLN A 184 22.02 -30.67 -3.66
N ALA A 185 21.82 -30.19 -2.43
CA ALA A 185 21.86 -31.03 -1.24
C ALA A 185 20.83 -32.18 -1.30
N VAL A 186 19.58 -31.85 -1.68
CA VAL A 186 18.51 -32.86 -1.82
C VAL A 186 18.83 -33.89 -2.91
N ARG A 187 19.37 -33.49 -4.06
CA ARG A 187 19.71 -34.40 -5.16
C ARG A 187 20.91 -35.30 -4.83
N GLN A 188 21.82 -34.82 -3.99
CA GLN A 188 23.02 -35.57 -3.58
C GLN A 188 22.83 -36.36 -2.29
N ASN A 189 21.65 -36.29 -1.66
CA ASN A 189 21.36 -36.89 -0.34
C ASN A 189 22.39 -36.50 0.75
N LYS A 190 22.85 -35.28 0.75
CA LYS A 190 23.84 -34.76 1.69
C LYS A 190 23.22 -33.69 2.60
#